data_4829ce91fdcf02a78cbb8ceecdd4aeff
#
_entry.id   4829ce91fdcf02a78cbb8ceecdd4aeff
#
_cell.length_a   1.000
_cell.length_b   1.000
_cell.length_c   1.000
_cell.angle_alpha   90.00
_cell.angle_beta   90.00
_cell.angle_gamma   90.00
#
_symmetry.space_group_name_H-M   'P 1'
#
loop_
_entity.id
_entity.type
_entity.pdbx_description
1 polymer ?
#
loop_
_entity_poly.entity_id
_entity_poly.type
_entity_poly.pdbx_seq_one_letter_code
_entity_poly.pdbx_strand_id
1 'polypeptide(L)'
;MRCSIPIRRRIVVLSAEEFLRWIQRVALPEAARATVEAIRAAKPARLVGGVRRNVIGRYPSRKMGVTLQFESNHVERAFLLEYEHDPDVLEYYDQPPSIPLRFRGVRGKQIAVQHTPDFFVIRGTAAGWEECKPEDELAKIAESGSMRYCKSADQSWTCPPGQTFADTLGLYYRVRSSSGSR
;
A
#
# COMPACT_ATOMS: atom_id res chain seq x y z
N MET A 1 4.69 44.84 16.39
CA MET A 1 5.21 44.13 15.21
C MET A 1 5.11 42.63 15.46
N ARG A 2 4.13 41.92 14.82
CA ARG A 2 4.03 40.46 14.91
C ARG A 2 4.85 39.89 13.74
N CYS A 3 5.96 39.23 14.04
CA CYS A 3 6.77 38.53 13.06
C CYS A 3 6.03 37.28 12.65
N SER A 4 5.36 37.31 11.50
CA SER A 4 4.75 36.13 10.88
C SER A 4 5.86 35.35 10.22
N ILE A 5 6.32 34.26 10.85
CA ILE A 5 7.20 33.28 10.23
C ILE A 5 6.36 32.55 9.17
N PRO A 6 6.69 32.62 7.88
CA PRO A 6 5.98 31.84 6.89
C PRO A 6 6.28 30.37 7.13
N ILE A 7 5.28 29.61 7.57
CA ILE A 7 5.34 28.15 7.59
C ILE A 7 5.41 27.73 6.11
N ARG A 8 6.61 27.56 5.57
CA ARG A 8 6.83 26.86 4.32
C ARG A 8 6.41 25.40 4.56
N ARG A 9 5.19 25.06 4.18
CA ARG A 9 4.69 23.69 4.14
C ARG A 9 5.53 22.93 3.11
N ARG A 10 6.46 22.14 3.59
CA ARG A 10 7.30 21.27 2.78
C ARG A 10 6.41 20.19 2.15
N ILE A 11 6.44 20.07 0.82
CA ILE A 11 6.05 18.85 0.14
C ILE A 11 7.04 17.80 0.62
N VAL A 12 6.58 16.70 1.19
CA VAL A 12 7.42 15.78 1.99
C VAL A 12 7.87 14.55 1.18
N VAL A 13 7.64 14.53 -0.14
CA VAL A 13 8.29 13.53 -0.99
C VAL A 13 9.79 13.67 -0.85
N LEU A 14 10.47 12.56 -0.55
CA LEU A 14 11.92 12.53 -0.37
C LEU A 14 12.63 13.06 -1.62
N SER A 15 13.50 14.03 -1.44
CA SER A 15 14.45 14.41 -2.49
C SER A 15 15.34 13.22 -2.87
N ALA A 16 16.02 13.28 -4.01
CA ALA A 16 16.92 12.21 -4.44
C ALA A 16 17.98 11.90 -3.38
N GLU A 17 18.52 12.93 -2.72
CA GLU A 17 19.51 12.77 -1.66
C GLU A 17 18.92 12.16 -0.38
N GLU A 18 17.72 12.59 0.05
CA GLU A 18 17.03 12.02 1.20
C GLU A 18 16.66 10.55 0.95
N PHE A 19 16.24 10.22 -0.27
CA PHE A 19 15.93 8.85 -0.66
C PHE A 19 17.19 7.97 -0.65
N LEU A 20 18.31 8.42 -1.17
CA LEU A 20 19.58 7.67 -1.09
C LEU A 20 20.01 7.44 0.35
N ARG A 21 19.90 8.45 1.22
CA ARG A 21 20.17 8.29 2.66
C ARG A 21 19.23 7.29 3.31
N TRP A 22 17.95 7.29 2.95
CA TRP A 22 16.99 6.30 3.43
C TRP A 22 17.37 4.88 3.00
N ILE A 23 17.68 4.66 1.70
CA ILE A 23 18.13 3.35 1.17
C ILE A 23 19.33 2.82 1.97
N GLN A 24 20.34 3.66 2.19
CA GLN A 24 21.53 3.29 2.95
C GLN A 24 21.23 2.93 4.40
N ARG A 25 20.38 3.75 5.05
CA ARG A 25 19.99 3.53 6.46
C ARG A 25 19.23 2.23 6.68
N VAL A 26 18.30 1.87 5.77
CA VAL A 26 17.52 0.64 5.87
C VAL A 26 18.23 -0.56 5.27
N ALA A 27 19.41 -0.39 4.69
CA ALA A 27 20.19 -1.42 3.99
C ALA A 27 19.34 -2.15 2.93
N LEU A 28 18.62 -1.39 2.11
CA LEU A 28 17.66 -1.93 1.15
C LEU A 28 18.38 -2.79 0.10
N PRO A 29 17.97 -4.07 -0.12
CA PRO A 29 18.54 -4.91 -1.16
C PRO A 29 18.38 -4.29 -2.56
N GLU A 30 19.30 -4.62 -3.48
CA GLU A 30 19.28 -4.04 -4.85
C GLU A 30 17.96 -4.29 -5.59
N ALA A 31 17.38 -5.49 -5.47
CA ALA A 31 16.11 -5.83 -6.07
C ALA A 31 14.95 -4.98 -5.49
N ALA A 32 14.97 -4.74 -4.18
CA ALA A 32 14.02 -3.86 -3.51
C ALA A 32 14.19 -2.42 -3.97
N ARG A 33 15.42 -1.93 -4.05
CA ARG A 33 15.75 -0.59 -4.52
C ARG A 33 15.19 -0.34 -5.92
N ALA A 34 15.50 -1.23 -6.87
CA ALA A 34 14.99 -1.13 -8.25
C ALA A 34 13.45 -1.09 -8.28
N THR A 35 12.79 -1.92 -7.45
CA THR A 35 11.33 -1.95 -7.33
C THR A 35 10.78 -0.63 -6.79
N VAL A 36 11.35 -0.10 -5.71
CA VAL A 36 10.93 1.17 -5.11
C VAL A 36 11.12 2.34 -6.08
N GLU A 37 12.27 2.40 -6.77
CA GLU A 37 12.55 3.43 -7.77
C GLU A 37 11.55 3.36 -8.93
N ALA A 38 11.23 2.17 -9.41
CA ALA A 38 10.23 1.96 -10.46
C ALA A 38 8.83 2.44 -10.02
N ILE A 39 8.41 2.13 -8.79
CA ILE A 39 7.11 2.56 -8.25
C ILE A 39 7.08 4.09 -8.08
N ARG A 40 8.15 4.71 -7.57
CA ARG A 40 8.25 6.17 -7.44
C ARG A 40 8.15 6.90 -8.79
N ALA A 41 8.61 6.29 -9.87
CA ALA A 41 8.56 6.83 -11.23
C ALA A 41 7.27 6.49 -11.97
N ALA A 42 6.51 5.48 -11.51
CA ALA A 42 5.31 5.01 -12.18
C ALA A 42 4.14 5.98 -12.03
N LYS A 43 3.26 6.00 -13.04
CA LYS A 43 1.89 6.49 -12.86
C LYS A 43 1.04 5.38 -12.23
N PRO A 44 -0.08 5.70 -11.55
CA PRO A 44 -1.00 4.68 -11.07
C PRO A 44 -1.31 3.66 -12.14
N ALA A 45 -1.18 2.37 -11.83
CA ALA A 45 -1.35 1.28 -12.79
C ALA A 45 -2.78 1.19 -13.32
N ARG A 46 -3.74 1.68 -12.53
CA ARG A 46 -5.16 1.76 -12.88
C ARG A 46 -5.68 3.14 -12.53
N LEU A 47 -6.18 3.86 -13.52
CA LEU A 47 -7.05 5.00 -13.23
C LEU A 47 -8.37 4.43 -12.70
N VAL A 48 -8.75 4.81 -11.50
CA VAL A 48 -10.02 4.40 -10.91
C VAL A 48 -11.13 4.92 -11.81
N GLY A 49 -11.68 4.04 -12.65
CA GLY A 49 -12.74 4.32 -13.63
C GLY A 49 -14.08 3.84 -13.09
N GLY A 50 -15.10 4.71 -13.11
CA GLY A 50 -16.43 4.38 -12.64
C GLY A 50 -17.07 3.25 -13.43
N VAL A 51 -17.02 2.03 -12.93
CA VAL A 51 -18.05 1.03 -13.20
C VAL A 51 -19.23 1.42 -12.30
N ARG A 52 -20.43 1.40 -12.84
CA ARG A 52 -21.71 1.98 -12.37
C ARG A 52 -22.09 1.89 -10.88
N ARG A 53 -21.21 1.41 -9.96
CA ARG A 53 -21.48 1.25 -8.53
C ARG A 53 -20.40 1.75 -7.57
N ASN A 54 -19.21 2.16 -8.05
CA ASN A 54 -18.16 2.65 -7.16
C ASN A 54 -18.03 4.17 -7.28
N VAL A 55 -18.20 4.85 -6.15
CA VAL A 55 -17.91 6.29 -6.06
C VAL A 55 -16.40 6.44 -6.01
N ILE A 56 -15.82 7.14 -6.97
CA ILE A 56 -14.39 7.46 -6.99
C ILE A 56 -14.17 8.66 -6.08
N GLY A 57 -13.33 8.48 -5.08
CA GLY A 57 -12.83 9.57 -4.26
C GLY A 57 -11.52 10.12 -4.81
N ARG A 58 -11.30 11.44 -4.59
CA ARG A 58 -10.03 12.11 -4.86
C ARG A 58 -9.56 12.81 -3.60
N TYR A 59 -8.32 12.58 -3.22
CA TYR A 59 -7.72 13.18 -2.04
C TYR A 59 -6.48 13.99 -2.41
N PRO A 60 -6.47 15.30 -2.19
CA PRO A 60 -5.28 16.14 -2.40
C PRO A 60 -4.30 15.93 -1.24
N SER A 61 -3.37 15.01 -1.40
CA SER A 61 -2.34 14.74 -0.41
C SER A 61 -1.36 15.92 -0.31
N ARG A 62 -1.18 16.41 0.89
CA ARG A 62 -0.17 17.44 1.18
C ARG A 62 1.21 16.82 1.34
N LYS A 63 1.26 15.58 1.85
CA LYS A 63 2.49 14.81 2.01
C LYS A 63 3.10 14.47 0.66
N MET A 64 2.30 13.99 -0.27
CA MET A 64 2.74 13.59 -1.61
C MET A 64 2.78 14.74 -2.63
N GLY A 65 2.09 15.84 -2.36
CA GLY A 65 1.99 16.98 -3.30
C GLY A 65 1.17 16.68 -4.56
N VAL A 66 0.41 15.59 -4.57
CA VAL A 66 -0.43 15.13 -5.70
C VAL A 66 -1.83 14.78 -5.24
N THR A 67 -2.75 14.64 -6.18
CA THR A 67 -4.09 14.11 -5.90
C THR A 67 -4.11 12.61 -6.13
N LEU A 68 -4.38 11.87 -5.07
CA LEU A 68 -4.51 10.41 -5.08
C LEU A 68 -5.97 10.02 -5.35
N GLN A 69 -6.16 8.86 -5.98
CA GLN A 69 -7.48 8.30 -6.24
C GLN A 69 -7.71 7.11 -5.32
N PHE A 70 -8.94 6.92 -4.89
CA PHE A 70 -9.34 5.72 -4.14
C PHE A 70 -10.75 5.30 -4.58
N GLU A 71 -11.01 4.01 -4.58
CA GLU A 71 -12.37 3.51 -4.70
C GLU A 71 -13.09 3.84 -3.39
N SER A 72 -14.39 4.17 -3.44
CA SER A 72 -15.16 4.58 -2.25
C SER A 72 -15.42 3.40 -1.31
N ASN A 73 -14.39 2.67 -1.03
CA ASN A 73 -14.32 1.77 0.07
C ASN A 73 -13.93 2.61 1.30
N HIS A 74 -14.78 2.65 2.31
CA HIS A 74 -14.50 3.37 3.57
C HIS A 74 -13.13 2.97 4.15
N VAL A 75 -12.66 1.77 3.85
CA VAL A 75 -11.40 1.21 4.31
C VAL A 75 -10.20 1.90 3.67
N GLU A 76 -10.15 2.00 2.32
CA GLU A 76 -9.05 2.67 1.61
C GLU A 76 -8.90 4.14 2.03
N ARG A 77 -10.02 4.86 2.14
CA ARG A 77 -10.01 6.25 2.59
C ARG A 77 -9.48 6.40 4.01
N ALA A 78 -9.83 5.49 4.91
CA ALA A 78 -9.36 5.55 6.30
C ALA A 78 -7.84 5.40 6.37
N PHE A 79 -7.28 4.42 5.64
CA PHE A 79 -5.82 4.23 5.61
C PHE A 79 -5.09 5.33 4.85
N LEU A 80 -5.68 5.87 3.79
CA LEU A 80 -5.11 7.04 3.10
C LEU A 80 -4.96 8.23 4.06
N LEU A 81 -5.97 8.49 4.91
CA LEU A 81 -5.89 9.54 5.94
C LEU A 81 -4.87 9.18 7.02
N GLU A 82 -4.74 7.91 7.41
CA GLU A 82 -3.71 7.45 8.33
C GLU A 82 -2.31 7.73 7.75
N TYR A 83 -2.04 7.32 6.48
CA TYR A 83 -0.74 7.57 5.84
C TYR A 83 -0.40 9.06 5.74
N GLU A 84 -1.39 9.89 5.47
CA GLU A 84 -1.20 11.34 5.40
C GLU A 84 -0.70 11.92 6.72
N HIS A 85 -1.16 11.38 7.85
CA HIS A 85 -0.87 11.92 9.19
C HIS A 85 0.19 11.14 9.96
N ASP A 86 0.50 9.90 9.57
CA ASP A 86 1.51 9.08 10.22
C ASP A 86 2.92 9.63 9.92
N PRO A 87 3.68 10.08 10.93
CA PRO A 87 5.03 10.60 10.73
C PRO A 87 6.04 9.55 10.26
N ASP A 88 5.78 8.26 10.49
CA ASP A 88 6.62 7.16 10.00
C ASP A 88 6.43 6.91 8.50
N VAL A 89 5.28 7.27 7.93
CA VAL A 89 5.03 7.19 6.49
C VAL A 89 5.71 8.36 5.79
N LEU A 90 6.74 8.06 5.02
CA LEU A 90 7.52 9.04 4.25
C LEU A 90 6.87 9.32 2.89
N GLU A 91 6.44 8.27 2.20
CA GLU A 91 5.76 8.35 0.91
C GLU A 91 4.73 7.22 0.79
N TYR A 92 3.67 7.41 -0.01
CA TYR A 92 2.71 6.36 -0.33
C TYR A 92 2.10 6.56 -1.71
N TYR A 93 1.91 5.48 -2.46
CA TYR A 93 1.52 5.47 -3.86
C TYR A 93 0.28 4.62 -4.03
N ASP A 94 -0.78 5.17 -4.62
CA ASP A 94 -2.01 4.46 -4.95
C ASP A 94 -1.83 3.61 -6.20
N GLN A 95 -2.48 2.45 -6.24
CA GLN A 95 -2.50 1.55 -7.38
C GLN A 95 -1.11 1.31 -8.00
N PRO A 96 -0.13 0.81 -7.22
CA PRO A 96 1.21 0.53 -7.74
C PRO A 96 1.17 -0.52 -8.86
N PRO A 97 2.26 -0.71 -9.62
CA PRO A 97 2.34 -1.76 -10.62
C PRO A 97 1.90 -3.13 -10.09
N SER A 98 1.17 -3.88 -10.92
CA SER A 98 0.67 -5.21 -10.55
C SER A 98 1.80 -6.18 -10.26
N ILE A 99 1.57 -7.06 -9.29
CA ILE A 99 2.48 -8.11 -8.87
C ILE A 99 1.88 -9.49 -9.15
N PRO A 100 2.71 -10.52 -9.45
CA PRO A 100 2.22 -11.87 -9.65
C PRO A 100 1.93 -12.54 -8.30
N LEU A 101 0.72 -13.02 -8.10
CA LEU A 101 0.36 -13.84 -6.95
C LEU A 101 0.07 -15.28 -7.39
N ARG A 102 0.57 -16.25 -6.62
CA ARG A 102 0.30 -17.69 -6.82
C ARG A 102 -0.17 -18.29 -5.51
N PHE A 103 -1.34 -18.92 -5.51
CA PHE A 103 -1.93 -19.53 -4.32
C PHE A 103 -2.86 -20.68 -4.66
N ARG A 104 -3.26 -21.45 -3.65
CA ARG A 104 -4.33 -22.45 -3.78
C ARG A 104 -5.68 -21.78 -3.56
N GLY A 105 -6.52 -21.83 -4.57
CA GLY A 105 -7.90 -21.37 -4.48
C GLY A 105 -8.82 -22.47 -3.95
N VAL A 106 -10.12 -22.23 -4.09
CA VAL A 106 -11.19 -23.14 -3.70
C VAL A 106 -10.93 -24.55 -4.28
N ARG A 107 -11.14 -25.59 -3.49
CA ARG A 107 -10.90 -27.02 -3.84
C ARG A 107 -9.45 -27.33 -4.24
N GLY A 108 -8.47 -26.57 -3.75
CA GLY A 108 -7.05 -26.81 -3.99
C GLY A 108 -6.54 -26.45 -5.40
N LYS A 109 -7.36 -25.79 -6.22
CA LYS A 109 -6.96 -25.34 -7.57
C LYS A 109 -5.81 -24.35 -7.48
N GLN A 110 -4.74 -24.57 -8.25
CA GLN A 110 -3.65 -23.60 -8.36
C GLN A 110 -4.13 -22.37 -9.15
N ILE A 111 -3.92 -21.19 -8.56
CA ILE A 111 -4.30 -19.89 -9.15
C ILE A 111 -3.03 -19.06 -9.33
N ALA A 112 -2.89 -18.45 -10.49
CA ALA A 112 -1.88 -17.44 -10.78
C ALA A 112 -2.59 -16.23 -11.36
N VAL A 113 -2.40 -15.06 -10.75
CA VAL A 113 -3.05 -13.80 -11.15
C VAL A 113 -2.08 -12.64 -11.08
N GLN A 114 -2.29 -11.65 -11.94
CA GLN A 114 -1.73 -10.31 -11.76
C GLN A 114 -2.64 -9.56 -10.81
N HIS A 115 -2.09 -9.02 -9.74
CA HIS A 115 -2.81 -8.32 -8.70
C HIS A 115 -2.21 -6.93 -8.51
N THR A 116 -3.06 -5.92 -8.49
CA THR A 116 -2.67 -4.56 -8.15
C THR A 116 -3.05 -4.31 -6.69
N PRO A 117 -2.09 -4.21 -5.77
CA PRO A 117 -2.35 -3.80 -4.39
C PRO A 117 -2.88 -2.37 -4.32
N ASP A 118 -3.58 -2.01 -3.25
CA ASP A 118 -4.18 -0.69 -3.14
C ASP A 118 -3.12 0.40 -2.95
N PHE A 119 -2.08 0.12 -2.15
CA PHE A 119 -1.01 1.07 -1.88
C PHE A 119 0.38 0.42 -1.88
N PHE A 120 1.38 1.24 -2.18
CA PHE A 120 2.78 0.98 -1.83
C PHE A 120 3.24 2.08 -0.86
N VAL A 121 3.82 1.70 0.27
CA VAL A 121 4.14 2.61 1.37
C VAL A 121 5.63 2.56 1.70
N ILE A 122 6.28 3.72 1.74
CA ILE A 122 7.66 3.90 2.20
C ILE A 122 7.60 4.47 3.62
N ARG A 123 8.12 3.71 4.57
CA ARG A 123 8.19 4.07 5.99
C ARG A 123 9.64 4.39 6.41
N GLY A 124 9.81 4.88 7.60
CA GLY A 124 11.13 5.20 8.15
C GLY A 124 12.12 4.03 8.09
N THR A 125 11.66 2.79 8.26
CA THR A 125 12.52 1.59 8.38
C THR A 125 12.26 0.51 7.33
N ALA A 126 11.23 0.63 6.49
CA ALA A 126 10.85 -0.39 5.53
C ALA A 126 10.00 0.18 4.39
N ALA A 127 9.83 -0.59 3.32
CA ALA A 127 8.85 -0.31 2.28
C ALA A 127 8.12 -1.58 1.84
N GLY A 128 6.90 -1.44 1.31
CA GLY A 128 6.14 -2.59 0.84
C GLY A 128 4.72 -2.24 0.40
N TRP A 129 3.99 -3.27 0.05
CA TRP A 129 2.61 -3.17 -0.40
C TRP A 129 1.63 -3.29 0.77
N GLU A 130 0.57 -2.51 0.72
CA GLU A 130 -0.54 -2.59 1.66
C GLU A 130 -1.86 -2.75 0.88
N GLU A 131 -2.62 -3.78 1.23
CA GLU A 131 -3.93 -4.14 0.67
C GLU A 131 -5.00 -3.82 1.69
N CYS A 132 -5.99 -3.02 1.30
CA CYS A 132 -7.06 -2.56 2.17
C CYS A 132 -8.35 -3.34 1.90
N LYS A 133 -8.87 -4.08 2.87
CA LYS A 133 -10.09 -4.86 2.69
C LYS A 133 -11.04 -4.79 3.88
N PRO A 134 -12.36 -4.79 3.63
CA PRO A 134 -13.35 -4.99 4.67
C PRO A 134 -13.16 -6.34 5.38
N GLU A 135 -13.34 -6.36 6.69
CA GLU A 135 -13.20 -7.57 7.52
C GLU A 135 -14.12 -8.70 7.04
N ASP A 136 -15.35 -8.37 6.67
CA ASP A 136 -16.33 -9.34 6.19
C ASP A 136 -15.97 -9.93 4.82
N GLU A 137 -15.29 -9.18 3.96
CA GLU A 137 -14.79 -9.68 2.68
C GLU A 137 -13.64 -10.68 2.90
N LEU A 138 -12.71 -10.34 3.78
CA LEU A 138 -11.60 -11.21 4.15
C LEU A 138 -12.10 -12.53 4.75
N ALA A 139 -13.08 -12.47 5.66
CA ALA A 139 -13.71 -13.64 6.27
C ALA A 139 -14.36 -14.54 5.21
N LYS A 140 -15.16 -13.98 4.30
CA LYS A 140 -15.81 -14.72 3.21
C LYS A 140 -14.80 -15.42 2.29
N ILE A 141 -13.70 -14.74 1.97
CA ILE A 141 -12.64 -15.34 1.12
C ILE A 141 -11.97 -16.50 1.86
N ALA A 142 -11.64 -16.34 3.13
CA ALA A 142 -11.03 -17.40 3.93
C ALA A 142 -11.97 -18.60 4.11
N GLU A 143 -13.24 -18.37 4.42
CA GLU A 143 -14.27 -19.41 4.55
C GLU A 143 -14.50 -20.21 3.25
N SER A 144 -14.27 -19.57 2.09
CA SER A 144 -14.35 -20.27 0.80
C SER A 144 -13.28 -21.33 0.59
N GLY A 145 -12.30 -21.42 1.48
CA GLY A 145 -11.14 -22.32 1.36
C GLY A 145 -10.04 -21.81 0.44
N SER A 146 -10.07 -20.53 0.10
CA SER A 146 -8.98 -19.88 -0.63
C SER A 146 -7.82 -19.56 0.31
N MET A 147 -6.61 -19.92 -0.10
CA MET A 147 -5.37 -19.62 0.64
C MET A 147 -4.80 -18.23 0.34
N ARG A 148 -5.60 -17.35 -0.26
CA ARG A 148 -5.15 -16.00 -0.58
C ARG A 148 -5.00 -15.13 0.66
N TYR A 149 -5.98 -15.20 1.57
CA TYR A 149 -5.94 -14.50 2.84
C TYR A 149 -6.13 -15.48 3.99
N CYS A 150 -5.35 -15.30 5.04
CA CYS A 150 -5.40 -16.13 6.23
C CYS A 150 -5.42 -15.26 7.48
N LYS A 151 -6.10 -15.72 8.52
CA LYS A 151 -6.06 -15.08 9.82
C LYS A 151 -4.92 -15.68 10.65
N SER A 152 -4.06 -14.83 11.18
CA SER A 152 -2.95 -15.21 12.05
C SER A 152 -3.42 -15.51 13.47
N ALA A 153 -2.55 -16.07 14.31
CA ALA A 153 -2.87 -16.37 15.70
C ALA A 153 -3.20 -15.12 16.53
N ASP A 154 -2.62 -13.97 16.19
CA ASP A 154 -2.89 -12.66 16.78
C ASP A 154 -4.16 -11.98 16.23
N GLN A 155 -4.96 -12.71 15.46
CA GLN A 155 -6.18 -12.24 14.78
C GLN A 155 -5.96 -11.21 13.67
N SER A 156 -4.72 -10.93 13.28
CA SER A 156 -4.43 -10.11 12.11
C SER A 156 -4.63 -10.88 10.80
N TRP A 157 -4.94 -10.17 9.72
CA TRP A 157 -5.04 -10.75 8.39
C TRP A 157 -3.70 -10.71 7.65
N THR A 158 -3.42 -11.76 6.93
CA THR A 158 -2.22 -11.91 6.11
C THR A 158 -2.60 -12.34 4.70
N CYS A 159 -1.72 -12.05 3.75
CA CYS A 159 -1.79 -12.54 2.37
C CYS A 159 -0.50 -13.33 2.07
N PRO A 160 -0.46 -14.64 2.38
CA PRO A 160 0.75 -15.45 2.22
C PRO A 160 1.37 -15.35 0.82
N PRO A 161 0.61 -15.39 -0.30
CA PRO A 161 1.20 -15.21 -1.63
C PRO A 161 1.81 -13.82 -1.85
N GLY A 162 1.22 -12.76 -1.26
CA GLY A 162 1.77 -11.40 -1.29
C GLY A 162 3.05 -11.29 -0.49
N GLN A 163 3.08 -11.86 0.73
CA GLN A 163 4.27 -11.92 1.58
C GLN A 163 5.40 -12.69 0.89
N THR A 164 5.10 -13.90 0.35
CA THR A 164 6.09 -14.69 -0.40
C THR A 164 6.71 -13.90 -1.54
N PHE A 165 5.91 -13.15 -2.31
CA PHE A 165 6.43 -12.30 -3.37
C PHE A 165 7.30 -11.16 -2.81
N ALA A 166 6.82 -10.44 -1.81
CA ALA A 166 7.52 -9.30 -1.22
C ALA A 166 8.85 -9.72 -0.58
N ASP A 167 8.89 -10.86 0.10
CA ASP A 167 10.09 -11.41 0.74
C ASP A 167 11.21 -11.69 -0.27
N THR A 168 10.87 -12.11 -1.51
CA THR A 168 11.89 -12.32 -2.57
C THR A 168 12.64 -11.04 -2.93
N LEU A 169 12.04 -9.89 -2.64
CA LEU A 169 12.60 -8.57 -2.90
C LEU A 169 13.18 -7.89 -1.66
N GLY A 170 12.95 -8.44 -0.46
CA GLY A 170 13.29 -7.78 0.81
C GLY A 170 12.35 -6.63 1.16
N LEU A 171 11.11 -6.72 0.68
CA LEU A 171 10.01 -5.78 0.96
C LEU A 171 8.95 -6.47 1.80
N TYR A 172 7.96 -5.71 2.33
CA TYR A 172 6.85 -6.33 3.04
C TYR A 172 5.54 -6.31 2.22
N TYR A 173 4.62 -7.19 2.59
CA TYR A 173 3.23 -7.16 2.14
C TYR A 173 2.32 -7.22 3.36
N ARG A 174 1.39 -6.27 3.51
CA ARG A 174 0.49 -6.18 4.65
C ARG A 174 -0.96 -6.10 4.20
N VAL A 175 -1.83 -6.81 4.90
CA VAL A 175 -3.29 -6.66 4.77
C VAL A 175 -3.78 -5.72 5.87
N ARG A 176 -4.54 -4.72 5.47
CA ARG A 176 -5.17 -3.73 6.34
C ARG A 176 -6.67 -3.98 6.34
N SER A 177 -7.20 -4.43 7.45
CA SER A 177 -8.65 -4.68 7.58
C SER A 177 -9.37 -3.52 8.27
N SER A 178 -10.66 -3.40 8.02
CA SER A 178 -11.49 -2.37 8.65
C SER A 178 -11.58 -2.48 10.19
N SER A 179 -11.25 -3.63 10.76
CA SER A 179 -11.20 -3.82 12.22
C SER A 179 -9.92 -3.24 12.86
N GLY A 180 -8.86 -3.02 12.08
CA GLY A 180 -7.58 -2.46 12.53
C GLY A 180 -7.51 -0.93 12.51
N SER A 181 -8.57 -0.25 12.07
CA SER A 181 -8.66 1.22 11.96
C SER A 181 -9.28 1.88 13.20
N ARG A 182 -8.88 1.47 14.41
CA ARG A 182 -9.34 2.10 15.66
C ARG A 182 -8.20 2.79 16.37
#